data_925fac7ddf790d529af02f1b2e86e0c2
#
_entry.id   925fac7ddf790d529af02f1b2e86e0c2
#
_cell.length_a   1.000
_cell.length_b   1.000
_cell.length_c   1.000
_cell.angle_alpha   90.00
_cell.angle_beta   90.00
_cell.angle_gamma   90.00
#
_symmetry.space_group_name_H-M   'P 1'
#
loop_
_entity.id
_entity.type
_entity.pdbx_description
1 polymer ?
#
loop_
_entity_poly.entity_id
_entity_poly.type
_entity_poly.pdbx_seq_one_letter_code
_entity_poly.pdbx_strand_id
1 'polypeptide(L)'
;ARGQAAAQSPAVTTAASGSPQQIAQAMLGSFGWSSSQFSCLDPLWEHESRWSVTAANPGSGAFGIPQALPGSRMASAGPDWQTSAATQITWGLRYIRDTYGSPCAAWSHAQATGWY
;
A
#
# COMPACT_ATOMS: atom_id res chain seq x y z
N ALA A 1 1.97 -3.10 10.50
CA ALA A 1 1.49 -3.56 9.22
C ALA A 1 2.08 -4.88 8.82
N ARG A 2 1.40 -5.57 8.02
CA ARG A 2 1.75 -6.91 7.70
C ARG A 2 2.09 -7.16 6.26
N GLY A 3 2.04 -6.20 5.42
CA GLY A 3 2.39 -6.49 4.08
C GLY A 3 2.29 -5.38 3.14
N GLN A 4 2.73 -5.36 2.02
CA GLN A 4 2.73 -4.60 1.01
C GLN A 4 3.20 -4.45 -0.21
N ALA A 5 3.31 -3.78 -1.07
CA ALA A 5 3.25 -3.51 -2.25
C ALA A 5 3.84 -3.09 -3.32
N ALA A 6 3.94 -2.84 -4.36
CA ALA A 6 3.71 -2.34 -5.48
C ALA A 6 4.51 -2.38 -6.66
N ALA A 7 4.15 -2.37 -7.83
CA ALA A 7 4.84 -2.59 -9.01
C ALA A 7 4.83 -1.43 -9.87
N GLN A 8 5.73 -1.30 -10.75
CA GLN A 8 5.79 -0.23 -11.59
C GLN A 8 6.12 -0.67 -12.96
N SER A 9 5.45 -0.27 -13.93
CA SER A 9 5.77 -0.56 -15.29
C SER A 9 5.72 0.73 -16.11
N PRO A 10 6.44 0.78 -17.23
CA PRO A 10 6.41 1.96 -18.07
C PRO A 10 5.01 2.26 -18.59
N ALA A 11 4.22 1.22 -18.85
CA ALA A 11 2.86 1.41 -19.34
C ALA A 11 1.99 2.10 -18.31
N VAL A 12 2.33 1.92 -17.04
CA VAL A 12 1.60 2.49 -15.94
C VAL A 12 2.20 3.82 -15.51
N THR A 13 3.26 4.23 -16.18
CA THR A 13 4.00 5.42 -15.77
C THR A 13 3.10 6.64 -15.64
N THR A 14 2.19 6.84 -16.58
CA THR A 14 1.30 7.98 -16.50
C THR A 14 0.41 7.89 -15.27
N ALA A 15 -0.16 6.72 -15.03
CA ALA A 15 -0.98 6.50 -13.86
C ALA A 15 -0.13 6.43 -12.59
N ALA A 16 1.12 6.02 -12.74
CA ALA A 16 2.04 5.89 -11.62
C ALA A 16 2.79 7.19 -11.32
N SER A 17 2.58 8.22 -12.14
CA SER A 17 3.22 9.50 -11.89
C SER A 17 2.46 10.26 -10.81
N GLY A 18 3.16 11.18 -10.17
CA GLY A 18 2.58 11.95 -9.10
C GLY A 18 2.94 11.39 -7.74
N SER A 19 2.28 11.87 -6.72
CA SER A 19 2.54 11.42 -5.37
C SER A 19 2.05 10.00 -5.17
N PRO A 20 2.57 9.29 -4.16
CA PRO A 20 2.04 7.98 -3.83
C PRO A 20 0.53 7.98 -3.61
N GLN A 21 -0.01 9.05 -2.98
CA GLN A 21 -1.44 9.17 -2.77
C GLN A 21 -2.20 9.21 -4.08
N GLN A 22 -1.70 9.97 -5.05
CA GLN A 22 -2.33 10.06 -6.37
C GLN A 22 -2.29 8.73 -7.11
N ILE A 23 -1.18 8.02 -6.99
CA ILE A 23 -1.04 6.71 -7.60
C ILE A 23 -2.09 5.75 -7.01
N ALA A 24 -2.22 5.75 -5.69
CA ALA A 24 -3.19 4.88 -5.03
C ALA A 24 -4.62 5.20 -5.43
N GLN A 25 -4.95 6.50 -5.48
CA GLN A 25 -6.30 6.90 -5.90
C GLN A 25 -6.63 6.39 -7.29
N ALA A 26 -5.66 6.44 -8.21
CA ALA A 26 -5.84 5.99 -9.57
C ALA A 26 -6.04 4.48 -9.65
N MET A 27 -5.56 3.73 -8.67
CA MET A 27 -5.64 2.28 -8.68
C MET A 27 -6.91 1.72 -8.06
N LEU A 28 -7.63 2.51 -7.24
CA LEU A 28 -8.78 1.98 -6.51
C LEU A 28 -9.81 1.32 -7.40
N GLY A 29 -10.10 1.94 -8.53
CA GLY A 29 -11.12 1.43 -9.45
C GLY A 29 -10.80 0.04 -9.99
N SER A 30 -9.51 -0.26 -10.20
CA SER A 30 -9.10 -1.56 -10.71
C SER A 30 -9.33 -2.67 -9.69
N PHE A 31 -9.51 -2.32 -8.43
CA PHE A 31 -9.84 -3.28 -7.38
C PHE A 31 -11.35 -3.34 -7.13
N GLY A 32 -12.14 -2.61 -7.90
CA GLY A 32 -13.58 -2.58 -7.71
C GLY A 32 -14.04 -1.67 -6.58
N TRP A 33 -13.19 -0.80 -6.10
CA TRP A 33 -13.52 0.09 -5.00
C TRP A 33 -13.86 1.49 -5.50
N SER A 34 -14.79 2.14 -4.82
CA SER A 34 -15.12 3.53 -5.14
C SER A 34 -14.03 4.45 -4.60
N SER A 35 -13.99 5.66 -5.15
CA SER A 35 -13.02 6.66 -4.72
C SER A 35 -13.17 7.03 -3.24
N SER A 36 -14.34 6.81 -2.66
CA SER A 36 -14.56 7.09 -1.26
C SER A 36 -13.70 6.22 -0.33
N GLN A 37 -13.23 5.08 -0.82
CA GLN A 37 -12.34 4.23 -0.02
C GLN A 37 -11.01 4.90 0.28
N PHE A 38 -10.63 5.91 -0.50
CA PHE A 38 -9.39 6.60 -0.23
C PHE A 38 -9.42 7.34 1.11
N SER A 39 -10.60 7.75 1.57
CA SER A 39 -10.72 8.43 2.86
C SER A 39 -10.30 7.52 4.02
N CYS A 40 -10.28 6.20 3.80
CA CYS A 40 -9.79 5.24 4.78
C CYS A 40 -8.34 4.84 4.50
N LEU A 41 -7.98 4.69 3.23
CA LEU A 41 -6.64 4.31 2.85
C LEU A 41 -5.61 5.36 3.24
N ASP A 42 -5.96 6.62 3.06
CA ASP A 42 -5.06 7.73 3.36
C ASP A 42 -4.62 7.73 4.83
N PRO A 43 -5.54 7.76 5.82
CA PRO A 43 -5.10 7.71 7.20
C PRO A 43 -4.41 6.38 7.57
N LEU A 44 -4.80 5.28 6.94
CA LEU A 44 -4.17 4.01 7.22
C LEU A 44 -2.68 4.03 6.87
N TRP A 45 -2.35 4.42 5.65
CA TRP A 45 -0.95 4.43 5.21
C TRP A 45 -0.19 5.64 5.70
N GLU A 46 -0.88 6.72 6.05
CA GLU A 46 -0.24 7.82 6.76
C GLU A 46 0.26 7.33 8.12
N HIS A 47 -0.56 6.57 8.81
CA HIS A 47 -0.20 5.99 10.10
C HIS A 47 0.94 4.98 9.98
N GLU A 48 0.92 4.16 8.92
CA GLU A 48 1.92 3.12 8.77
C GLU A 48 3.30 3.65 8.41
N SER A 49 3.37 4.56 7.46
CA SER A 49 4.66 4.95 6.88
C SER A 49 4.73 6.42 6.49
N ARG A 50 3.66 7.16 6.68
CA ARG A 50 3.50 8.50 6.12
C ARG A 50 3.68 8.48 4.62
N TRP A 51 3.21 7.41 3.99
CA TRP A 51 3.31 7.21 2.54
C TRP A 51 4.75 7.19 2.03
N SER A 52 5.68 6.79 2.85
CA SER A 52 7.11 6.78 2.49
C SER A 52 7.51 5.44 1.88
N VAL A 53 8.05 5.49 0.67
CA VAL A 53 8.55 4.31 -0.04
C VAL A 53 9.69 3.65 0.72
N THR A 54 10.45 4.41 1.47
CA THR A 54 11.64 3.91 2.16
C THR A 54 11.46 3.75 3.66
N ALA A 55 10.26 3.96 4.18
CA ALA A 55 10.02 3.82 5.61
C ALA A 55 10.37 2.39 6.04
N ALA A 56 11.19 2.28 7.05
CA ALA A 56 11.63 0.99 7.55
C ALA A 56 11.52 0.96 9.06
N ASN A 57 11.00 -0.12 9.60
CA ASN A 57 10.94 -0.32 11.03
C ASN A 57 12.06 -1.29 11.42
N PRO A 58 13.13 -0.81 12.04
CA PRO A 58 14.27 -1.68 12.36
C PRO A 58 13.92 -2.79 13.35
N GLY A 59 12.90 -2.57 14.17
CA GLY A 59 12.51 -3.57 15.16
C GLY A 59 11.76 -4.75 14.58
N SER A 60 10.93 -4.50 13.56
CA SER A 60 10.09 -5.57 12.98
C SER A 60 10.52 -5.99 11.59
N GLY A 61 11.23 -5.13 10.86
CA GLY A 61 11.55 -5.37 9.47
C GLY A 61 10.45 -4.95 8.51
N ALA A 62 9.41 -4.29 9.00
CA ALA A 62 8.37 -3.76 8.14
C ALA A 62 8.94 -2.68 7.24
N PHE A 63 8.51 -2.63 5.97
CA PHE A 63 9.11 -1.74 5.00
C PHE A 63 8.07 -1.16 4.04
N GLY A 64 8.30 0.09 3.63
CA GLY A 64 7.57 0.73 2.57
C GLY A 64 6.23 1.32 2.97
N ILE A 65 5.52 1.82 1.96
CA ILE A 65 4.27 2.54 2.18
C ILE A 65 3.29 1.76 3.04
N PRO A 66 2.99 0.50 2.74
CA PRO A 66 2.04 -0.24 3.57
C PRO A 66 2.70 -1.03 4.70
N GLN A 67 4.00 -0.88 4.88
CA GLN A 67 4.77 -1.57 5.92
C GLN A 67 4.68 -3.09 5.83
N ALA A 68 5.18 -3.61 4.71
CA ALA A 68 5.25 -5.06 4.47
C ALA A 68 6.11 -5.77 5.50
N LEU A 69 5.66 -6.87 6.01
CA LEU A 69 6.39 -7.60 7.01
C LEU A 69 6.50 -9.07 6.61
N PRO A 70 7.66 -9.49 6.17
CA PRO A 70 8.85 -8.69 5.83
C PRO A 70 8.63 -7.93 4.52
N GLY A 71 9.45 -6.89 4.34
CA GLY A 71 9.35 -6.07 3.14
C GLY A 71 9.48 -6.86 1.85
N SER A 72 10.29 -7.91 1.85
CA SER A 72 10.53 -8.72 0.66
C SER A 72 9.27 -9.42 0.12
N ARG A 73 8.20 -9.49 0.90
CA ARG A 73 6.92 -10.00 0.38
C ARG A 73 6.45 -9.20 -0.82
N MET A 74 6.83 -7.94 -0.89
CA MET A 74 6.44 -7.07 -1.99
C MET A 74 7.08 -7.46 -3.32
N ALA A 75 8.08 -8.33 -3.29
CA ALA A 75 8.68 -8.82 -4.53
C ALA A 75 7.68 -9.57 -5.41
N SER A 76 6.62 -10.09 -4.83
CA SER A 76 5.57 -10.76 -5.61
C SER A 76 4.82 -9.79 -6.53
N ALA A 77 4.89 -8.50 -6.26
CA ALA A 77 4.26 -7.49 -7.10
C ALA A 77 5.23 -6.87 -8.11
N GLY A 78 6.53 -7.04 -7.89
CA GLY A 78 7.54 -6.54 -8.83
C GLY A 78 8.92 -6.52 -8.22
N PRO A 79 9.97 -6.68 -9.06
CA PRO A 79 11.35 -6.71 -8.57
C PRO A 79 11.83 -5.35 -8.05
N ASP A 80 11.14 -4.27 -8.41
CA ASP A 80 11.49 -2.92 -8.00
C ASP A 80 10.79 -2.49 -6.72
N TRP A 81 10.37 -3.44 -5.91
CA TRP A 81 9.56 -3.16 -4.73
C TRP A 81 10.24 -2.24 -3.71
N GLN A 82 11.57 -2.20 -3.71
CA GLN A 82 12.29 -1.37 -2.73
C GLN A 82 12.23 0.11 -3.06
N THR A 83 11.97 0.46 -4.31
CA THR A 83 12.06 1.84 -4.76
C THR A 83 10.82 2.37 -5.44
N SER A 84 9.88 1.50 -5.80
CA SER A 84 8.71 1.90 -6.57
C SER A 84 7.46 2.04 -5.71
N ALA A 85 6.94 3.26 -5.65
CA ALA A 85 5.68 3.49 -4.96
C ALA A 85 4.55 2.66 -5.57
N ALA A 86 4.48 2.62 -6.92
CA ALA A 86 3.40 1.89 -7.58
C ALA A 86 3.45 0.40 -7.27
N THR A 87 4.65 -0.19 -7.18
CA THR A 87 4.80 -1.60 -6.84
C THR A 87 4.34 -1.86 -5.41
N GLN A 88 4.75 -1.01 -4.48
CA GLN A 88 4.36 -1.16 -3.08
C GLN A 88 2.86 -0.99 -2.90
N ILE A 89 2.29 0.00 -3.57
CA ILE A 89 0.86 0.26 -3.49
C ILE A 89 0.06 -0.91 -4.05
N THR A 90 0.48 -1.46 -5.19
CA THR A 90 -0.19 -2.60 -5.78
C THR A 90 -0.24 -3.77 -4.80
N TRP A 91 0.90 -4.10 -4.19
CA TRP A 91 0.93 -5.20 -3.23
C TRP A 91 0.05 -4.89 -2.02
N GLY A 92 0.11 -3.66 -1.52
CA GLY A 92 -0.67 -3.26 -0.36
C GLY A 92 -2.17 -3.34 -0.60
N LEU A 93 -2.61 -2.91 -1.78
CA LEU A 93 -4.03 -3.00 -2.12
C LEU A 93 -4.47 -4.46 -2.29
N ARG A 94 -3.60 -5.31 -2.85
CA ARG A 94 -3.89 -6.75 -2.91
C ARG A 94 -3.97 -7.35 -1.52
N TYR A 95 -3.07 -6.98 -0.64
CA TYR A 95 -3.09 -7.44 0.73
C TYR A 95 -4.39 -7.04 1.44
N ILE A 96 -4.77 -5.78 1.28
CA ILE A 96 -6.01 -5.28 1.88
C ILE A 96 -7.22 -6.03 1.33
N ARG A 97 -7.27 -6.23 0.02
CA ARG A 97 -8.36 -6.96 -0.61
C ARG A 97 -8.47 -8.38 -0.06
N ASP A 98 -7.33 -9.08 -0.02
CA ASP A 98 -7.33 -10.49 0.33
C ASP A 98 -7.54 -10.72 1.82
N THR A 99 -7.13 -9.76 2.65
CA THR A 99 -7.20 -9.91 4.11
C THR A 99 -8.45 -9.27 4.71
N TYR A 100 -8.82 -8.10 4.22
CA TYR A 100 -9.89 -7.32 4.81
C TYR A 100 -11.06 -7.04 3.88
N GLY A 101 -10.86 -7.12 2.60
CA GLY A 101 -11.89 -6.85 1.62
C GLY A 101 -11.90 -5.43 1.09
N SER A 102 -11.58 -4.45 1.91
CA SER A 102 -11.57 -3.05 1.48
C SER A 102 -10.67 -2.21 2.38
N PRO A 103 -10.22 -1.04 1.87
CA PRO A 103 -9.45 -0.12 2.70
C PRO A 103 -10.16 0.31 3.99
N CYS A 104 -11.46 0.57 3.93
CA CYS A 104 -12.17 0.99 5.13
C CYS A 104 -12.24 -0.13 6.18
N ALA A 105 -12.38 -1.39 5.74
CA ALA A 105 -12.33 -2.51 6.67
C ALA A 105 -10.95 -2.64 7.30
N ALA A 106 -9.88 -2.44 6.52
CA ALA A 106 -8.53 -2.49 7.04
C ALA A 106 -8.30 -1.37 8.05
N TRP A 107 -8.78 -0.17 7.75
CA TRP A 107 -8.63 0.98 8.64
C TRP A 107 -9.38 0.76 9.97
N SER A 108 -10.58 0.21 9.89
CA SER A 108 -11.33 -0.11 11.11
C SER A 108 -10.56 -1.11 11.98
N HIS A 109 -9.97 -2.12 11.35
CA HIS A 109 -9.17 -3.09 12.08
C HIS A 109 -7.94 -2.43 12.72
N ALA A 110 -7.27 -1.57 11.97
CA ALA A 110 -6.09 -0.88 12.48
C ALA A 110 -6.43 0.03 13.66
N GLN A 111 -7.57 0.71 13.60
CA GLN A 111 -7.99 1.57 14.70
C GLN A 111 -8.29 0.78 15.95
N ALA A 112 -8.82 -0.43 15.80
CA ALA A 112 -9.19 -1.27 16.93
C ALA A 112 -7.98 -1.99 17.56
N THR A 113 -6.97 -2.31 16.74
CA THR A 113 -5.89 -3.17 17.20
C THR A 113 -4.51 -2.52 17.14
N GLY A 114 -4.36 -1.43 16.42
CA GLY A 114 -3.07 -0.77 16.24
C GLY A 114 -2.24 -1.33 15.09
N TRP A 115 -2.77 -2.30 14.32
CA TRP A 115 -2.06 -2.90 13.18
C TRP A 115 -3.07 -3.38 12.14
N TYR A 116 -2.54 -3.72 10.98
CA TYR A 116 -3.38 -4.36 9.97
C TYR A 116 -2.60 -5.37 9.16
#